data_1e4df1a0cab104106e35d72fdcaed1a3
#
_entry.id   1e4df1a0cab104106e35d72fdcaed1a3
#
_cell.length_a   1.000
_cell.length_b   1.000
_cell.length_c   1.000
_cell.angle_alpha   90.00
_cell.angle_beta   90.00
_cell.angle_gamma   90.00
#
_symmetry.space_group_name_H-M   'P 1'
#
loop_
_entity.id
_entity.type
_entity.pdbx_description
1 polymer ?
#
loop_
_entity_poly.entity_id
_entity_poly.type
_entity_poly.pdbx_seq_one_letter_code
_entity_poly.pdbx_strand_id
1 'polypeptide(L)'
;DPVMSRGLGDVYKRQVTATGLNLQSFGGVQVHIDGKLVEPSETMTYKSMMFSGIPNFVNSFGYINASWTLKADLTCEYACRLINYLDQNNYSHCVPRVPVDVKAEKDWLATEFSSGYIHRAIHLFPQQGSRSPWINTQNYFKDFFGIKFGRLNDDSIHFS
;
A
#
# COMPACT_ATOMS: atom_id res chain seq x y z
N ASP A 1 53.29 19.01 -1.24
CA ASP A 1 53.31 18.96 -2.71
C ASP A 1 52.07 19.68 -3.21
N PRO A 2 52.20 20.80 -3.96
CA PRO A 2 51.04 21.57 -4.38
C PRO A 2 50.11 20.82 -5.38
N VAL A 3 50.59 19.74 -5.98
CA VAL A 3 49.81 18.91 -6.93
C VAL A 3 48.81 17.99 -6.18
N MET A 4 49.23 17.40 -5.06
CA MET A 4 48.33 16.58 -4.21
C MET A 4 47.24 17.39 -3.55
N SER A 5 47.58 18.61 -3.10
CA SER A 5 46.61 19.53 -2.51
C SER A 5 45.52 19.97 -3.52
N ARG A 6 45.86 20.14 -4.80
CA ARG A 6 44.87 20.47 -5.85
C ARG A 6 43.92 19.30 -6.14
N GLY A 7 44.45 18.06 -6.19
CA GLY A 7 43.65 16.88 -6.48
C GLY A 7 42.62 16.61 -5.37
N LEU A 8 43.03 16.70 -4.11
CA LEU A 8 42.12 16.53 -2.96
C LEU A 8 41.06 17.66 -2.89
N GLY A 9 41.45 18.90 -3.20
CA GLY A 9 40.52 20.03 -3.22
C GLY A 9 39.44 19.86 -4.30
N ASP A 10 39.75 19.31 -5.44
CA ASP A 10 38.77 19.06 -6.51
C ASP A 10 37.85 17.87 -6.21
N VAL A 11 38.32 16.85 -5.52
CA VAL A 11 37.50 15.73 -5.06
C VAL A 11 36.41 16.20 -4.09
N TYR A 12 36.73 17.11 -3.18
CA TYR A 12 35.76 17.64 -2.21
C TYR A 12 34.86 18.76 -2.74
N LYS A 13 35.17 19.37 -3.88
CA LYS A 13 34.35 20.42 -4.50
C LYS A 13 33.12 19.89 -5.24
N ARG A 14 33.07 18.60 -5.53
CA ARG A 14 31.96 17.93 -6.23
C ARG A 14 31.38 16.82 -5.37
N GLN A 15 30.45 17.19 -4.51
CA GLN A 15 29.73 16.22 -3.68
C GLN A 15 28.40 15.87 -4.37
N VAL A 16 28.18 14.59 -4.64
CA VAL A 16 26.90 14.06 -5.10
C VAL A 16 26.15 13.56 -3.86
N THR A 17 25.00 14.17 -3.58
CA THR A 17 24.15 13.74 -2.47
C THR A 17 23.12 12.72 -2.97
N ALA A 18 23.10 11.55 -2.36
CA ALA A 18 22.13 10.48 -2.62
C ALA A 18 21.56 9.99 -1.28
N THR A 19 20.81 10.86 -0.61
CA THR A 19 20.37 10.68 0.77
C THR A 19 19.13 9.78 0.93
N GLY A 20 18.60 9.25 -0.18
CA GLY A 20 17.43 8.38 -0.19
C GLY A 20 16.11 9.17 -0.28
N LEU A 21 15.00 8.47 -0.02
CA LEU A 21 13.64 8.97 -0.15
C LEU A 21 12.98 9.14 1.22
N ASN A 22 12.03 10.07 1.30
CA ASN A 22 11.04 10.14 2.37
C ASN A 22 9.73 9.55 1.82
N LEU A 23 9.35 8.38 2.32
CA LEU A 23 8.11 7.74 1.94
C LEU A 23 6.92 8.45 2.60
N GLN A 24 5.85 8.58 1.84
CA GLN A 24 4.57 9.10 2.33
C GLN A 24 3.48 8.07 2.09
N SER A 25 2.73 7.74 3.15
CA SER A 25 1.56 6.89 3.02
C SER A 25 0.50 7.60 2.18
N PHE A 26 -0.23 6.85 1.36
CA PHE A 26 -1.25 7.36 0.43
C PHE A 26 -0.77 8.50 -0.51
N GLY A 27 0.55 8.57 -0.78
CA GLY A 27 1.11 9.67 -1.58
C GLY A 27 1.01 11.05 -0.91
N GLY A 28 0.84 11.12 0.42
CA GLY A 28 0.66 12.35 1.18
C GLY A 28 -0.78 12.88 1.18
N VAL A 29 -1.74 12.13 0.63
CA VAL A 29 -3.18 12.49 0.71
C VAL A 29 -3.68 12.28 2.14
N GLN A 30 -4.37 13.28 2.67
CA GLN A 30 -5.07 13.19 3.96
C GLN A 30 -6.51 12.71 3.73
N VAL A 31 -6.86 11.60 4.36
CA VAL A 31 -8.21 11.03 4.30
C VAL A 31 -8.97 11.41 5.56
N HIS A 32 -10.16 11.98 5.40
CA HIS A 32 -11.07 12.29 6.51
C HIS A 32 -12.38 11.53 6.32
N ILE A 33 -12.87 10.91 7.39
CA ILE A 33 -14.18 10.25 7.44
C ILE A 33 -14.98 10.92 8.53
N ASP A 34 -16.14 11.49 8.18
CA ASP A 34 -17.01 12.23 9.10
C ASP A 34 -16.24 13.33 9.88
N GLY A 35 -15.31 14.02 9.20
CA GLY A 35 -14.50 15.09 9.78
C GLY A 35 -13.32 14.64 10.63
N LYS A 36 -13.12 13.34 10.81
CA LYS A 36 -11.96 12.77 11.54
C LYS A 36 -10.86 12.34 10.58
N LEU A 37 -9.65 12.77 10.86
CA LEU A 37 -8.46 12.32 10.12
C LEU A 37 -8.25 10.82 10.35
N VAL A 38 -7.99 10.11 9.26
CA VAL A 38 -7.61 8.70 9.30
C VAL A 38 -6.09 8.59 9.31
N GLU A 39 -5.55 7.96 10.35
CA GLU A 39 -4.14 7.63 10.41
C GLU A 39 -3.88 6.33 9.64
N PRO A 40 -3.08 6.35 8.54
CA PRO A 40 -2.86 5.15 7.74
C PRO A 40 -2.31 3.96 8.55
N SER A 41 -1.43 4.23 9.51
CA SER A 41 -0.83 3.22 10.39
C SER A 41 -1.82 2.49 11.31
N GLU A 42 -3.02 3.04 11.49
CA GLU A 42 -4.10 2.40 12.24
C GLU A 42 -5.02 1.56 11.35
N THR A 43 -4.80 1.59 10.04
CA THR A 43 -5.56 0.82 9.07
C THR A 43 -4.86 -0.49 8.70
N MET A 44 -5.63 -1.42 8.15
CA MET A 44 -5.13 -2.69 7.64
C MET A 44 -5.46 -2.81 6.15
N THR A 45 -4.50 -3.30 5.36
CA THR A 45 -4.68 -3.46 3.91
C THR A 45 -5.63 -4.62 3.60
N TYR A 46 -6.59 -4.38 2.70
CA TYR A 46 -7.49 -5.38 2.14
C TYR A 46 -7.16 -5.57 0.67
N LYS A 47 -6.83 -6.82 0.27
CA LYS A 47 -6.38 -7.19 -1.10
C LYS A 47 -5.23 -6.31 -1.62
N SER A 48 -4.44 -5.72 -0.72
CA SER A 48 -3.35 -4.77 -1.01
C SER A 48 -3.78 -3.52 -1.79
N MET A 49 -5.05 -3.13 -1.76
CA MET A 49 -5.57 -1.98 -2.51
C MET A 49 -6.65 -1.17 -1.79
N MET A 50 -7.35 -1.72 -0.82
CA MET A 50 -8.28 -0.99 0.04
C MET A 50 -7.80 -1.05 1.49
N PHE A 51 -8.47 -0.33 2.39
CA PHE A 51 -8.04 -0.22 3.78
C PHE A 51 -9.24 -0.35 4.72
N SER A 52 -9.00 -0.97 5.86
CA SER A 52 -10.05 -1.17 6.87
C SER A 52 -10.66 0.16 7.32
N GLY A 53 -11.98 0.21 7.37
CA GLY A 53 -12.72 1.37 7.84
C GLY A 53 -12.80 2.55 6.88
N ILE A 54 -12.12 2.51 5.71
CA ILE A 54 -12.18 3.59 4.72
C ILE A 54 -13.17 3.21 3.62
N PRO A 55 -14.30 3.93 3.48
CA PRO A 55 -15.29 3.61 2.46
C PRO A 55 -14.85 4.06 1.07
N ASN A 56 -15.18 3.29 0.04
CA ASN A 56 -15.02 3.64 -1.38
C ASN A 56 -13.61 4.11 -1.79
N PHE A 57 -12.58 3.72 -1.05
CA PHE A 57 -11.21 4.16 -1.29
C PHE A 57 -10.36 3.00 -1.81
N VAL A 58 -9.79 3.18 -3.00
CA VAL A 58 -8.86 2.23 -3.62
C VAL A 58 -7.55 2.94 -3.92
N ASN A 59 -6.46 2.35 -3.49
CA ASN A 59 -5.11 2.85 -3.74
C ASN A 59 -4.25 1.76 -4.39
N SER A 60 -3.50 2.12 -5.41
CA SER A 60 -2.59 1.18 -6.06
C SER A 60 -1.20 1.25 -5.42
N PHE A 61 -0.80 0.16 -4.80
CA PHE A 61 0.56 -0.07 -4.34
C PHE A 61 1.15 -1.24 -5.13
N GLY A 62 2.28 -1.00 -5.81
CA GLY A 62 2.89 -1.98 -6.72
C GLY A 62 3.56 -3.15 -6.01
N TYR A 63 4.07 -4.07 -6.82
CA TYR A 63 4.91 -5.16 -6.32
C TYR A 63 6.32 -4.67 -6.00
N ILE A 64 6.94 -5.28 -5.00
CA ILE A 64 8.34 -5.05 -4.64
C ILE A 64 9.26 -5.78 -5.62
N ASN A 65 8.84 -6.97 -6.05
CA ASN A 65 9.62 -7.92 -6.83
C ASN A 65 9.17 -8.06 -8.29
N ALA A 66 8.26 -7.19 -8.75
CA ALA A 66 7.74 -7.19 -10.10
C ALA A 66 7.35 -5.77 -10.55
N SER A 67 6.91 -5.63 -11.81
CA SER A 67 6.46 -4.33 -12.32
C SER A 67 5.24 -3.80 -11.55
N TRP A 68 5.29 -2.54 -11.18
CA TRP A 68 4.18 -1.82 -10.54
C TRP A 68 2.93 -1.79 -11.40
N THR A 69 3.09 -1.73 -12.73
CA THR A 69 1.97 -1.70 -13.68
C THR A 69 1.10 -2.94 -13.60
N LEU A 70 1.68 -4.10 -13.31
CA LEU A 70 0.91 -5.35 -13.15
C LEU A 70 -0.10 -5.26 -11.99
N LYS A 71 0.30 -4.66 -10.86
CA LYS A 71 -0.60 -4.48 -9.72
C LYS A 71 -1.60 -3.36 -9.98
N ALA A 72 -1.18 -2.28 -10.63
CA ALA A 72 -2.05 -1.18 -10.99
C ALA A 72 -3.19 -1.64 -11.91
N ASP A 73 -2.90 -2.48 -12.91
CA ASP A 73 -3.89 -3.05 -13.81
C ASP A 73 -4.94 -3.88 -13.05
N LEU A 74 -4.49 -4.80 -12.19
CA LEU A 74 -5.39 -5.60 -11.35
C LEU A 74 -6.22 -4.73 -10.40
N THR A 75 -5.63 -3.67 -9.83
CA THR A 75 -6.32 -2.75 -8.95
C THR A 75 -7.42 -1.98 -9.70
N CYS A 76 -7.14 -1.49 -10.89
CA CYS A 76 -8.13 -0.79 -11.73
C CYS A 76 -9.26 -1.74 -12.16
N GLU A 77 -8.94 -2.96 -12.55
CA GLU A 77 -9.95 -3.96 -12.90
C GLU A 77 -10.87 -4.29 -11.71
N TYR A 78 -10.28 -4.46 -10.53
CA TYR A 78 -11.06 -4.68 -9.31
C TYR A 78 -11.96 -3.49 -8.97
N ALA A 79 -11.44 -2.27 -9.07
CA ALA A 79 -12.22 -1.06 -8.82
C ALA A 79 -13.41 -0.95 -9.78
N CYS A 80 -13.21 -1.20 -11.07
CA CYS A 80 -14.31 -1.21 -12.06
C CYS A 80 -15.38 -2.28 -11.75
N ARG A 81 -14.94 -3.50 -11.38
CA ARG A 81 -15.85 -4.58 -10.97
C ARG A 81 -16.64 -4.18 -9.72
N LEU A 82 -15.97 -3.52 -8.75
CA LEU A 82 -16.58 -3.08 -7.51
C LEU A 82 -17.63 -2.00 -7.75
N ILE A 83 -17.34 -1.00 -8.58
CA ILE A 83 -18.29 0.04 -8.98
C ILE A 83 -19.52 -0.58 -9.65
N ASN A 84 -19.32 -1.45 -10.63
CA ASN A 84 -20.42 -2.15 -11.29
C ASN A 84 -21.26 -2.99 -10.30
N TYR A 85 -20.63 -3.61 -9.32
CA TYR A 85 -21.32 -4.38 -8.28
C TYR A 85 -22.17 -3.50 -7.38
N LEU A 86 -21.64 -2.33 -6.96
CA LEU A 86 -22.38 -1.33 -6.21
C LEU A 86 -23.62 -0.89 -6.98
N ASP A 87 -23.46 -0.49 -8.23
CA ASP A 87 -24.55 -0.01 -9.09
C ASP A 87 -25.65 -1.08 -9.31
N GLN A 88 -25.25 -2.32 -9.62
CA GLN A 88 -26.19 -3.42 -9.87
C GLN A 88 -27.02 -3.80 -8.64
N ASN A 89 -26.50 -3.58 -7.43
CA ASN A 89 -27.15 -3.95 -6.19
C ASN A 89 -27.75 -2.74 -5.44
N ASN A 90 -27.69 -1.53 -6.03
CA ASN A 90 -28.14 -0.27 -5.43
C ASN A 90 -27.43 0.03 -4.09
N TYR A 91 -26.16 -0.32 -3.97
CA TYR A 91 -25.34 0.06 -2.84
C TYR A 91 -24.67 1.41 -3.09
N SER A 92 -24.61 2.25 -2.05
CA SER A 92 -23.97 3.56 -2.11
C SER A 92 -22.48 3.50 -1.74
N HIS A 93 -22.09 2.53 -0.93
CA HIS A 93 -20.70 2.39 -0.50
C HIS A 93 -20.35 0.96 -0.08
N CYS A 94 -19.04 0.72 -0.06
CA CYS A 94 -18.45 -0.49 0.48
C CYS A 94 -17.29 -0.13 1.43
N VAL A 95 -17.17 -0.89 2.53
CA VAL A 95 -16.14 -0.66 3.54
C VAL A 95 -15.51 -1.99 3.95
N PRO A 96 -14.19 -2.15 3.79
CA PRO A 96 -13.49 -3.31 4.36
C PRO A 96 -13.51 -3.26 5.90
N ARG A 97 -13.89 -4.36 6.55
CA ARG A 97 -13.92 -4.49 8.01
C ARG A 97 -13.12 -5.72 8.43
N VAL A 98 -12.15 -5.50 9.32
CA VAL A 98 -11.29 -6.57 9.82
C VAL A 98 -12.08 -7.52 10.71
N PRO A 99 -12.14 -8.82 10.39
CA PRO A 99 -12.73 -9.82 11.28
C PRO A 99 -11.93 -9.93 12.59
N VAL A 100 -12.63 -10.30 13.68
CA VAL A 100 -12.02 -10.35 15.03
C VAL A 100 -10.88 -11.34 15.16
N ASP A 101 -10.86 -12.38 14.33
CA ASP A 101 -9.84 -13.42 14.32
C ASP A 101 -8.58 -13.06 13.51
N VAL A 102 -8.58 -11.94 12.79
CA VAL A 102 -7.43 -11.45 12.03
C VAL A 102 -6.51 -10.63 12.93
N LYS A 103 -5.28 -11.09 13.09
CA LYS A 103 -4.26 -10.38 13.84
C LYS A 103 -3.50 -9.42 12.95
N ALA A 104 -3.16 -8.24 13.50
CA ALA A 104 -2.38 -7.23 12.80
C ALA A 104 -0.89 -7.57 12.84
N GLU A 105 -0.22 -7.38 11.68
CA GLU A 105 1.22 -7.48 11.51
C GLU A 105 1.76 -6.13 11.04
N LYS A 106 2.49 -5.44 11.91
CA LYS A 106 2.93 -4.05 11.68
C LYS A 106 4.17 -3.93 10.79
N ASP A 107 5.08 -4.88 10.89
CA ASP A 107 6.43 -4.74 10.31
C ASP A 107 6.62 -5.51 9.00
N TRP A 108 5.53 -5.86 8.32
CA TRP A 108 5.58 -6.66 7.10
C TRP A 108 6.45 -6.04 5.99
N LEU A 109 6.44 -4.71 5.85
CA LEU A 109 7.29 -4.02 4.88
C LEU A 109 8.78 -4.15 5.22
N ALA A 110 9.13 -4.14 6.51
CA ALA A 110 10.51 -4.25 6.96
C ALA A 110 11.11 -5.64 6.72
N THR A 111 10.28 -6.68 6.71
CA THR A 111 10.74 -8.06 6.40
C THR A 111 11.05 -8.24 4.92
N GLU A 112 10.37 -7.49 4.05
CA GLU A 112 10.53 -7.58 2.60
C GLU A 112 11.63 -6.64 2.06
N PHE A 113 11.99 -5.59 2.79
CA PHE A 113 12.96 -4.58 2.37
C PHE A 113 14.09 -4.41 3.38
N SER A 114 15.33 -4.39 2.87
CA SER A 114 16.52 -4.04 3.67
C SER A 114 16.85 -2.55 3.64
N SER A 115 16.12 -1.73 2.88
CA SER A 115 16.46 -0.32 2.65
C SER A 115 16.14 0.56 3.86
N GLY A 116 17.12 1.34 4.32
CA GLY A 116 16.98 2.18 5.52
C GLY A 116 15.86 3.23 5.46
N TYR A 117 15.48 3.71 4.27
CA TYR A 117 14.37 4.68 4.14
C TYR A 117 13.00 4.04 4.42
N ILE A 118 12.84 2.74 4.17
CA ILE A 118 11.61 2.01 4.49
C ILE A 118 11.51 1.80 6.00
N HIS A 119 12.60 1.36 6.64
CA HIS A 119 12.62 1.19 8.09
C HIS A 119 12.29 2.48 8.84
N ARG A 120 12.72 3.64 8.30
CA ARG A 120 12.38 4.94 8.90
C ARG A 120 10.90 5.31 8.78
N ALA A 121 10.22 4.84 7.72
CA ALA A 121 8.85 5.24 7.38
C ALA A 121 7.79 4.18 7.70
N ILE A 122 8.18 2.96 8.11
CA ILE A 122 7.25 1.84 8.25
C ILE A 122 6.10 2.13 9.21
N HIS A 123 6.36 2.90 10.26
CA HIS A 123 5.38 3.30 11.25
C HIS A 123 4.26 4.21 10.69
N LEU A 124 4.44 4.74 9.47
CA LEU A 124 3.45 5.57 8.76
C LEU A 124 2.56 4.76 7.83
N PHE A 125 2.87 3.48 7.62
CA PHE A 125 2.18 2.65 6.62
C PHE A 125 1.08 1.79 7.25
N PRO A 126 0.05 1.44 6.45
CA PRO A 126 -0.96 0.49 6.86
C PRO A 126 -0.38 -0.86 7.26
N GLN A 127 -1.02 -1.51 8.19
CA GLN A 127 -0.68 -2.85 8.64
C GLN A 127 -1.16 -3.90 7.64
N GLN A 128 -0.63 -5.12 7.71
CA GLN A 128 -1.28 -6.27 7.08
C GLN A 128 -1.90 -7.18 8.13
N GLY A 129 -2.78 -8.07 7.69
CA GLY A 129 -3.36 -9.08 8.56
C GLY A 129 -2.68 -10.43 8.43
N SER A 130 -2.98 -11.33 9.37
CA SER A 130 -2.39 -12.67 9.44
C SER A 130 -2.91 -13.66 8.39
N ARG A 131 -3.97 -13.32 7.63
CA ARG A 131 -4.55 -14.18 6.59
C ARG A 131 -5.19 -13.39 5.45
N SER A 132 -5.38 -14.05 4.30
CA SER A 132 -6.12 -13.49 3.16
C SER A 132 -7.57 -13.14 3.58
N PRO A 133 -8.13 -12.02 3.07
CA PRO A 133 -7.61 -11.10 2.05
C PRO A 133 -6.76 -9.93 2.59
N TRP A 134 -6.32 -10.01 3.85
CA TRP A 134 -5.60 -8.99 4.59
C TRP A 134 -4.07 -9.06 4.48
N ILE A 135 -3.54 -10.12 3.84
CA ILE A 135 -2.10 -10.28 3.55
C ILE A 135 -1.76 -9.61 2.22
N ASN A 136 -0.62 -8.95 2.17
CA ASN A 136 0.00 -8.49 0.94
C ASN A 136 0.85 -9.61 0.34
N THR A 137 0.32 -10.32 -0.65
CA THR A 137 0.89 -11.58 -1.15
C THR A 137 2.18 -11.41 -1.93
N GLN A 138 2.50 -10.23 -2.44
CA GLN A 138 3.63 -9.94 -3.33
C GLN A 138 3.80 -10.98 -4.47
N ASN A 139 2.71 -11.62 -4.89
CA ASN A 139 2.70 -12.66 -5.90
C ASN A 139 1.63 -12.38 -6.97
N TYR A 140 2.09 -12.01 -8.17
CA TYR A 140 1.21 -11.64 -9.27
C TYR A 140 0.20 -12.75 -9.64
N PHE A 141 0.60 -14.00 -9.70
CA PHE A 141 -0.31 -15.08 -10.11
C PHE A 141 -1.43 -15.31 -9.08
N LYS A 142 -1.09 -15.29 -7.78
CA LYS A 142 -2.10 -15.38 -6.73
C LYS A 142 -3.07 -14.21 -6.80
N ASP A 143 -2.53 -13.01 -6.96
CA ASP A 143 -3.32 -11.79 -7.06
C ASP A 143 -4.17 -11.77 -8.32
N PHE A 144 -3.63 -12.20 -9.46
CA PHE A 144 -4.37 -12.29 -10.72
C PHE A 144 -5.64 -13.13 -10.57
N PHE A 145 -5.53 -14.34 -10.06
CA PHE A 145 -6.70 -15.19 -9.85
C PHE A 145 -7.61 -14.68 -8.74
N GLY A 146 -7.06 -14.25 -7.61
CA GLY A 146 -7.84 -13.78 -6.47
C GLY A 146 -8.57 -12.46 -6.72
N ILE A 147 -7.95 -11.53 -7.43
CA ILE A 147 -8.51 -10.20 -7.73
C ILE A 147 -9.45 -10.26 -8.93
N LYS A 148 -9.03 -10.92 -10.01
CA LYS A 148 -9.79 -10.96 -11.26
C LYS A 148 -11.03 -11.85 -11.17
N PHE A 149 -10.94 -13.01 -10.54
CA PHE A 149 -12.01 -14.01 -10.49
C PHE A 149 -12.60 -14.21 -9.09
N GLY A 150 -11.96 -13.65 -8.06
CA GLY A 150 -12.44 -13.75 -6.69
C GLY A 150 -13.79 -13.06 -6.48
N ARG A 151 -14.51 -13.49 -5.47
CA ARG A 151 -15.76 -12.85 -5.06
C ARG A 151 -15.50 -11.42 -4.58
N LEU A 152 -16.39 -10.50 -4.95
CA LEU A 152 -16.38 -9.13 -4.42
C LEU A 152 -17.01 -9.08 -3.02
N ASN A 153 -18.14 -9.78 -2.86
CA ASN A 153 -18.80 -9.89 -1.57
C ASN A 153 -18.21 -11.08 -0.81
N ASP A 154 -17.23 -10.81 0.01
CA ASP A 154 -16.67 -11.73 1.00
C ASP A 154 -16.96 -11.20 2.42
N ASP A 155 -16.68 -12.01 3.46
CA ASP A 155 -16.97 -11.67 4.86
C ASP A 155 -16.17 -10.47 5.40
N SER A 156 -15.26 -9.95 4.60
CA SER A 156 -14.35 -8.85 4.99
C SER A 156 -14.74 -7.49 4.40
N ILE A 157 -15.75 -7.42 3.53
CA ILE A 157 -16.23 -6.17 2.93
C ILE A 157 -17.73 -6.03 3.14
N HIS A 158 -18.15 -4.88 3.62
CA HIS A 158 -19.56 -4.56 3.88
C HIS A 158 -20.06 -3.58 2.83
N PHE A 159 -21.26 -3.83 2.34
CA PHE A 159 -21.98 -3.02 1.35
C PHE A 159 -23.23 -2.42 1.95
N SER A 160 -23.53 -1.18 1.63
CA SER A 160 -24.78 -0.49 2.02
C SER A 160 -25.14 0.63 1.07
#